data_0bd47e5349c9f6a43e66acf820f3a4c9
#
_entry.id   0bd47e5349c9f6a43e66acf820f3a4c9
#
_cell.length_a   1.000
_cell.length_b   1.000
_cell.length_c   1.000
_cell.angle_alpha   90.00
_cell.angle_beta   90.00
_cell.angle_gamma   90.00
#
_symmetry.space_group_name_H-M   'P 1'
#
loop_
_entity.id
_entity.type
_entity.pdbx_description
1 polymer ?
#
loop_
_entity_poly.entity_id
_entity_poly.type
_entity_poly.pdbx_seq_one_letter_code
_entity_poly.pdbx_strand_id
1 'polypeptide(L)'
;MKDSLQKSEKASRRIYRRYFPLIIILWILLVLYPNPANLVFSIQRVLNFDAEPDAVEFMLNDFPSDPADIERAVLSRIPYRHDWELYGMPWYCPTIEQVLERGAGDCKGRALVLASVLDAKDIDYLIHSSPTHIWVQYESKQENSIENAQVEFYEYDHETGDRKFRMPDIALGDLMDSWGRQFWTPMPDGRKALLISGLAVLIAVRVILRKRRTAEQITGEDAASA
;
A
#
# COMPACT_ATOMS: atom_id res chain seq x y z
N MET A 1 -44.43 -22.63 8.57
CA MET A 1 -43.12 -22.46 9.25
C MET A 1 -41.92 -22.99 8.47
N LYS A 2 -41.99 -24.19 7.85
CA LYS A 2 -40.90 -24.74 7.00
C LYS A 2 -40.64 -23.90 5.74
N ASP A 3 -41.69 -23.43 5.05
CA ASP A 3 -41.54 -22.64 3.80
C ASP A 3 -40.91 -21.27 4.02
N SER A 4 -41.22 -20.61 5.13
CA SER A 4 -40.60 -19.31 5.46
C SER A 4 -39.12 -19.43 5.78
N LEU A 5 -38.71 -20.49 6.46
CA LEU A 5 -37.32 -20.79 6.75
C LEU A 5 -36.53 -21.10 5.45
N GLN A 6 -37.10 -21.89 4.56
CA GLN A 6 -36.50 -22.24 3.28
C GLN A 6 -36.37 -21.04 2.34
N LYS A 7 -37.34 -20.12 2.34
CA LYS A 7 -37.28 -18.88 1.57
C LYS A 7 -36.21 -17.93 2.11
N SER A 8 -36.08 -17.82 3.44
CA SER A 8 -35.03 -17.03 4.09
C SER A 8 -33.62 -17.58 3.78
N GLU A 9 -33.43 -18.90 3.85
CA GLU A 9 -32.15 -19.53 3.49
C GLU A 9 -31.78 -19.31 2.01
N LYS A 10 -32.73 -19.46 1.09
CA LYS A 10 -32.48 -19.19 -0.35
C LYS A 10 -32.09 -17.74 -0.60
N ALA A 11 -32.73 -16.79 0.09
CA ALA A 11 -32.37 -15.37 -0.02
C ALA A 11 -30.97 -15.09 0.53
N SER A 12 -30.64 -15.59 1.72
CA SER A 12 -29.32 -15.46 2.34
C SER A 12 -28.19 -16.03 1.47
N ARG A 13 -28.41 -17.22 0.90
CA ARG A 13 -27.45 -17.87 -0.01
C ARG A 13 -27.24 -17.09 -1.32
N ARG A 14 -28.29 -16.43 -1.86
CA ARG A 14 -28.18 -15.59 -3.07
C ARG A 14 -27.38 -14.32 -2.78
N ILE A 15 -27.63 -13.69 -1.64
CA ILE A 15 -26.91 -12.51 -1.16
C ILE A 15 -25.42 -12.86 -0.99
N TYR A 16 -25.09 -13.93 -0.27
CA TYR A 16 -23.70 -14.38 -0.07
C TYR A 16 -22.96 -14.57 -1.39
N ARG A 17 -23.58 -15.21 -2.39
CA ARG A 17 -22.95 -15.44 -3.70
C ARG A 17 -22.63 -14.14 -4.43
N ARG A 18 -23.54 -13.16 -4.37
CA ARG A 18 -23.40 -11.86 -5.04
C ARG A 18 -22.31 -11.01 -4.40
N TYR A 19 -22.21 -11.05 -3.07
CA TYR A 19 -21.28 -10.24 -2.30
C TYR A 19 -19.99 -10.97 -1.91
N PHE A 20 -19.80 -12.22 -2.34
CA PHE A 20 -18.62 -12.99 -2.01
C PHE A 20 -17.29 -12.30 -2.41
N PRO A 21 -17.14 -11.69 -3.58
CA PRO A 21 -15.93 -10.95 -3.90
C PRO A 21 -15.68 -9.77 -2.95
N LEU A 22 -16.74 -9.07 -2.57
CA LEU A 22 -16.65 -7.97 -1.60
C LEU A 22 -16.24 -8.46 -0.21
N ILE A 23 -16.74 -9.62 0.21
CA ILE A 23 -16.35 -10.24 1.50
C ILE A 23 -14.86 -10.59 1.49
N ILE A 24 -14.34 -11.13 0.38
CA ILE A 24 -12.91 -11.41 0.24
C ILE A 24 -12.09 -10.10 0.31
N ILE A 25 -12.48 -9.09 -0.45
CA ILE A 25 -11.79 -7.78 -0.44
C ILE A 25 -11.81 -7.18 0.97
N LEU A 26 -12.96 -7.20 1.62
CA LEU A 26 -13.10 -6.70 2.99
C LEU A 26 -12.21 -7.47 3.97
N TRP A 27 -12.16 -8.81 3.85
CA TRP A 27 -11.28 -9.64 4.67
C TRP A 27 -9.81 -9.27 4.47
N ILE A 28 -9.36 -9.16 3.22
CA ILE A 28 -7.99 -8.75 2.88
C ILE A 28 -7.69 -7.37 3.48
N LEU A 29 -8.58 -6.41 3.27
CA LEU A 29 -8.41 -5.06 3.81
C LEU A 29 -8.32 -5.04 5.34
N LEU A 30 -9.19 -5.77 6.04
CA LEU A 30 -9.16 -5.82 7.51
C LEU A 30 -7.89 -6.49 8.05
N VAL A 31 -7.38 -7.51 7.37
CA VAL A 31 -6.14 -8.16 7.77
C VAL A 31 -4.92 -7.27 7.51
N LEU A 32 -4.88 -6.59 6.36
CA LEU A 32 -3.77 -5.73 5.97
C LEU A 32 -3.83 -4.37 6.68
N TYR A 33 -5.01 -3.80 6.80
CA TYR A 33 -5.26 -2.49 7.41
C TYR A 33 -6.32 -2.62 8.51
N PRO A 34 -5.90 -2.83 9.78
CA PRO A 34 -6.84 -2.89 10.91
C PRO A 34 -7.70 -1.64 11.05
N ASN A 35 -7.15 -0.49 10.68
CA ASN A 35 -7.88 0.75 10.46
C ASN A 35 -7.80 1.12 8.96
N PRO A 36 -8.87 0.87 8.16
CA PRO A 36 -8.87 1.17 6.72
C PRO A 36 -8.68 2.66 6.38
N ALA A 37 -8.95 3.58 7.32
CA ALA A 37 -8.72 5.00 7.12
C ALA A 37 -7.23 5.32 6.88
N ASN A 38 -6.31 4.52 7.43
CA ASN A 38 -4.88 4.70 7.20
C ASN A 38 -4.50 4.54 5.73
N LEU A 39 -5.18 3.65 4.99
CA LEU A 39 -4.96 3.52 3.55
C LEU A 39 -5.40 4.79 2.81
N VAL A 40 -6.57 5.34 3.17
CA VAL A 40 -7.09 6.57 2.55
C VAL A 40 -6.16 7.75 2.83
N PHE A 41 -5.74 7.94 4.08
CA PHE A 41 -4.80 9.00 4.44
C PHE A 41 -3.44 8.83 3.76
N SER A 42 -2.95 7.59 3.63
CA SER A 42 -1.68 7.33 2.94
C SER A 42 -1.76 7.68 1.45
N ILE A 43 -2.88 7.34 0.78
CA ILE A 43 -3.11 7.72 -0.62
C ILE A 43 -3.15 9.26 -0.76
N GLN A 44 -3.88 9.94 0.11
CA GLN A 44 -3.96 11.40 0.09
C GLN A 44 -2.58 12.06 0.27
N ARG A 45 -1.76 11.57 1.21
CA ARG A 45 -0.41 12.09 1.47
C ARG A 45 0.55 11.85 0.31
N VAL A 46 0.46 10.71 -0.38
CA VAL A 46 1.31 10.47 -1.56
C VAL A 46 0.90 11.33 -2.73
N LEU A 47 -0.41 11.55 -2.93
CA LEU A 47 -0.91 12.42 -3.99
C LEU A 47 -0.68 13.91 -3.70
N ASN A 48 -0.59 14.28 -2.45
CA ASN A 48 -0.26 15.64 -2.00
C ASN A 48 0.97 15.51 -1.10
N PHE A 49 2.10 15.20 -1.72
CA PHE A 49 3.36 15.04 -1.00
C PHE A 49 3.78 16.41 -0.48
N ASP A 50 3.64 16.59 0.82
CA ASP A 50 3.82 17.89 1.50
C ASP A 50 5.13 17.84 2.29
N ALA A 51 6.11 18.63 1.84
CA ALA A 51 7.32 18.86 2.59
C ALA A 51 7.00 19.82 3.75
N GLU A 52 7.59 19.58 4.89
CA GLU A 52 7.39 20.36 6.11
C GLU A 52 8.74 20.91 6.58
N PRO A 53 9.24 22.02 5.99
CA PRO A 53 10.55 22.60 6.32
C PRO A 53 10.67 22.95 7.80
N ASP A 54 9.61 23.45 8.42
CA ASP A 54 9.61 23.83 9.85
C ASP A 54 9.86 22.63 10.76
N ALA A 55 9.41 21.44 10.36
CA ALA A 55 9.57 20.23 11.16
C ALA A 55 11.03 19.73 11.24
N VAL A 56 11.90 20.19 10.34
CA VAL A 56 13.32 19.82 10.29
C VAL A 56 14.26 20.96 10.73
N GLU A 57 13.73 22.15 11.04
CA GLU A 57 14.52 23.35 11.36
C GLU A 57 15.55 23.08 12.47
N PHE A 58 15.17 22.34 13.51
CA PHE A 58 16.04 22.05 14.66
C PHE A 58 17.31 21.25 14.29
N MET A 59 17.33 20.61 13.14
CA MET A 59 18.45 19.75 12.69
C MET A 59 19.17 20.29 11.45
N LEU A 60 18.74 21.42 10.85
CA LEU A 60 19.29 21.94 9.60
C LEU A 60 20.79 22.27 9.66
N ASN A 61 21.28 22.73 10.80
CA ASN A 61 22.68 23.05 10.99
C ASN A 61 23.61 21.84 10.88
N ASP A 62 23.07 20.65 11.05
CA ASP A 62 23.81 19.39 10.95
C ASP A 62 23.89 18.88 9.51
N PHE A 63 23.20 19.50 8.56
CA PHE A 63 23.19 19.11 7.18
C PHE A 63 24.13 19.97 6.33
N PRO A 64 24.91 19.35 5.42
CA PRO A 64 25.72 20.06 4.44
C PRO A 64 24.89 20.95 3.52
N SER A 65 25.56 21.69 2.62
CA SER A 65 24.88 22.53 1.64
C SER A 65 24.68 21.85 0.29
N ASP A 66 25.48 20.82 -0.03
CA ASP A 66 25.37 20.09 -1.29
C ASP A 66 24.21 19.08 -1.22
N PRO A 67 23.31 19.04 -2.21
CA PRO A 67 22.12 18.18 -2.18
C PRO A 67 22.46 16.68 -2.09
N ALA A 68 23.52 16.22 -2.76
CA ALA A 68 23.92 14.81 -2.70
C ALA A 68 24.49 14.43 -1.33
N ASP A 69 25.14 15.37 -0.65
CA ASP A 69 25.60 15.20 0.72
C ASP A 69 24.44 15.24 1.72
N ILE A 70 23.45 16.09 1.48
CA ILE A 70 22.20 16.10 2.25
C ILE A 70 21.51 14.73 2.13
N GLU A 71 21.33 14.22 0.92
CA GLU A 71 20.71 12.90 0.70
C GLU A 71 21.47 11.81 1.46
N ARG A 72 22.81 11.76 1.36
CA ARG A 72 23.62 10.80 2.12
C ARG A 72 23.44 10.94 3.62
N ALA A 73 23.36 12.16 4.13
CA ALA A 73 23.14 12.42 5.54
C ALA A 73 21.74 11.95 6.00
N VAL A 74 20.70 12.19 5.22
CA VAL A 74 19.34 11.69 5.47
C VAL A 74 19.31 10.16 5.47
N LEU A 75 19.90 9.53 4.44
CA LEU A 75 19.94 8.07 4.35
C LEU A 75 20.70 7.41 5.52
N SER A 76 21.71 8.10 6.06
CA SER A 76 22.45 7.66 7.23
C SER A 76 21.66 7.80 8.53
N ARG A 77 20.90 8.89 8.68
CA ARG A 77 20.12 9.22 9.90
C ARG A 77 18.81 8.46 9.98
N ILE A 78 18.19 8.19 8.82
CA ILE A 78 16.90 7.49 8.70
C ILE A 78 17.17 6.12 8.08
N PRO A 79 17.56 5.10 8.86
CA PRO A 79 17.79 3.74 8.37
C PRO A 79 16.51 3.18 7.74
N TYR A 80 16.69 2.36 6.68
CA TYR A 80 15.56 1.76 5.98
C TYR A 80 14.87 0.70 6.86
N ARG A 81 13.55 0.85 7.02
CA ARG A 81 12.67 -0.11 7.67
C ARG A 81 11.37 -0.21 6.89
N HIS A 82 10.85 -1.42 6.77
CA HIS A 82 9.57 -1.64 6.12
C HIS A 82 8.39 -1.12 6.95
N ASP A 83 7.33 -0.68 6.27
CA ASP A 83 6.10 -0.21 6.92
C ASP A 83 5.47 -1.27 7.86
N TRP A 84 5.64 -2.56 7.57
CA TRP A 84 5.24 -3.64 8.46
C TRP A 84 5.91 -3.56 9.84
N GLU A 85 7.18 -3.19 9.88
CA GLU A 85 7.95 -3.07 11.13
C GLU A 85 7.58 -1.78 11.88
N LEU A 86 7.38 -0.69 11.14
CA LEU A 86 7.16 0.63 11.72
C LEU A 86 5.69 0.87 12.08
N TYR A 87 4.75 0.47 11.21
CA TYR A 87 3.35 0.86 11.29
C TYR A 87 2.39 -0.33 11.36
N GLY A 88 2.88 -1.57 11.21
CA GLY A 88 2.07 -2.80 11.28
C GLY A 88 1.13 -2.98 10.09
N MET A 89 1.42 -2.36 8.95
CA MET A 89 0.64 -2.44 7.71
C MET A 89 1.55 -2.48 6.48
N PRO A 90 1.08 -2.97 5.31
CA PRO A 90 1.96 -3.22 4.16
C PRO A 90 2.46 -1.95 3.47
N TRP A 91 1.65 -0.89 3.49
CA TRP A 91 1.96 0.37 2.83
C TRP A 91 1.34 1.53 3.61
N TYR A 92 2.18 2.44 4.06
CA TYR A 92 1.78 3.59 4.84
C TYR A 92 2.61 4.81 4.44
N CYS A 93 1.98 5.95 4.20
CA CYS A 93 2.67 7.21 4.03
C CYS A 93 2.63 7.97 5.37
N PRO A 94 3.77 8.05 6.10
CA PRO A 94 3.83 8.72 7.39
C PRO A 94 3.75 10.24 7.26
N THR A 95 3.56 10.93 8.38
CA THR A 95 3.92 12.36 8.51
C THR A 95 5.39 12.47 8.86
N ILE A 96 5.96 13.67 8.70
CA ILE A 96 7.37 13.89 9.02
C ILE A 96 7.67 13.65 10.49
N GLU A 97 6.78 14.09 11.40
CA GLU A 97 6.93 13.85 12.83
C GLU A 97 6.99 12.35 13.14
N GLN A 98 6.16 11.55 12.48
CA GLN A 98 6.18 10.09 12.66
C GLN A 98 7.50 9.47 12.21
N VAL A 99 8.11 9.97 11.14
CA VAL A 99 9.42 9.51 10.67
C VAL A 99 10.51 9.90 11.66
N LEU A 100 10.52 11.16 12.10
CA LEU A 100 11.52 11.69 13.04
C LEU A 100 11.40 11.02 14.41
N GLU A 101 10.19 10.84 14.92
CA GLU A 101 9.93 10.15 16.20
C GLU A 101 10.40 8.69 16.17
N ARG A 102 10.22 7.99 15.05
CA ARG A 102 10.67 6.60 14.90
C ARG A 102 12.15 6.47 14.56
N GLY A 103 12.76 7.54 14.07
CA GLY A 103 14.16 7.55 13.63
C GLY A 103 14.45 6.54 12.51
N ALA A 104 13.43 6.15 11.72
CA ALA A 104 13.53 5.20 10.63
C ALA A 104 12.39 5.38 9.63
N GLY A 105 12.57 4.95 8.37
CA GLY A 105 11.55 5.07 7.34
C GLY A 105 11.86 4.16 6.14
N ASP A 106 10.84 3.90 5.33
CA ASP A 106 11.02 3.33 4.00
C ASP A 106 11.34 4.45 2.98
N CYS A 107 11.22 4.16 1.67
CA CYS A 107 11.46 5.16 0.62
C CYS A 107 10.61 6.43 0.80
N LYS A 108 9.32 6.29 1.21
CA LYS A 108 8.41 7.43 1.43
C LYS A 108 8.86 8.31 2.60
N GLY A 109 9.18 7.69 3.73
CA GLY A 109 9.65 8.42 4.92
C GLY A 109 10.99 9.12 4.67
N ARG A 110 11.93 8.45 3.97
CA ARG A 110 13.21 9.05 3.57
C ARG A 110 13.04 10.21 2.60
N ALA A 111 12.18 10.03 1.57
CA ALA A 111 11.88 11.09 0.61
C ALA A 111 11.25 12.30 1.28
N LEU A 112 10.35 12.09 2.26
CA LEU A 112 9.71 13.16 3.00
C LEU A 112 10.72 13.99 3.80
N VAL A 113 11.62 13.33 4.54
CA VAL A 113 12.67 14.05 5.30
C VAL A 113 13.63 14.77 4.35
N LEU A 114 14.03 14.12 3.24
CA LEU A 114 14.93 14.73 2.25
C LEU A 114 14.28 15.97 1.61
N ALA A 115 13.04 15.86 1.15
CA ALA A 115 12.31 16.97 0.56
C ALA A 115 12.19 18.15 1.54
N SER A 116 11.85 17.88 2.82
CA SER A 116 11.73 18.93 3.85
C SER A 116 13.06 19.61 4.16
N VAL A 117 14.18 18.89 4.14
CA VAL A 117 15.50 19.48 4.33
C VAL A 117 15.94 20.30 3.11
N LEU A 118 15.65 19.84 1.89
CA LEU A 118 15.95 20.60 0.66
C LEU A 118 15.14 21.90 0.60
N ASP A 119 13.83 21.80 0.88
CA ASP A 119 12.92 22.95 0.95
C ASP A 119 13.37 23.98 1.99
N ALA A 120 13.72 23.54 3.19
CA ALA A 120 14.24 24.41 4.25
C ALA A 120 15.59 25.08 3.90
N LYS A 121 16.28 24.62 2.87
CA LYS A 121 17.54 25.17 2.35
C LYS A 121 17.39 25.91 1.02
N ASP A 122 16.16 26.16 0.56
CA ASP A 122 15.85 26.80 -0.74
C ASP A 122 16.52 26.05 -1.91
N ILE A 123 16.51 24.71 -1.90
CA ILE A 123 17.04 23.87 -2.96
C ILE A 123 15.89 23.24 -3.72
N ASP A 124 15.81 23.49 -5.04
CA ASP A 124 14.77 23.00 -5.93
C ASP A 124 14.81 21.47 -6.06
N TYR A 125 13.64 20.84 -6.03
CA TYR A 125 13.50 19.41 -6.19
C TYR A 125 12.17 19.03 -6.81
N LEU A 126 12.08 17.80 -7.31
CA LEU A 126 10.86 17.17 -7.78
C LEU A 126 10.65 15.86 -7.00
N ILE A 127 9.40 15.49 -6.80
CA ILE A 127 9.04 14.18 -6.26
C ILE A 127 8.67 13.26 -7.40
N HIS A 128 9.38 12.16 -7.53
CA HIS A 128 9.13 11.12 -8.51
C HIS A 128 8.66 9.85 -7.82
N SER A 129 7.79 9.10 -8.49
CA SER A 129 7.30 7.82 -8.01
C SER A 129 7.22 6.80 -9.13
N SER A 130 7.63 5.57 -8.84
CA SER A 130 7.32 4.37 -9.60
C SER A 130 6.26 3.54 -8.85
N PRO A 131 5.71 2.45 -9.43
CA PRO A 131 4.79 1.56 -8.73
C PRO A 131 5.32 0.93 -7.43
N THR A 132 6.62 1.00 -7.20
CA THR A 132 7.29 0.35 -6.07
C THR A 132 8.25 1.24 -5.28
N HIS A 133 8.55 2.45 -5.78
CA HIS A 133 9.53 3.34 -5.17
C HIS A 133 9.12 4.80 -5.29
N ILE A 134 9.51 5.62 -4.33
CA ILE A 134 9.38 7.08 -4.37
C ILE A 134 10.74 7.70 -4.04
N TRP A 135 11.12 8.75 -4.78
CA TRP A 135 12.39 9.43 -4.57
C TRP A 135 12.28 10.93 -4.84
N VAL A 136 13.27 11.64 -4.36
CA VAL A 136 13.46 13.07 -4.62
C VAL A 136 14.50 13.23 -5.72
N GLN A 137 14.19 14.01 -6.74
CA GLN A 137 15.08 14.39 -7.83
C GLN A 137 15.51 15.85 -7.64
N TYR A 138 16.79 16.13 -7.72
CA TYR A 138 17.38 17.47 -7.71
C TYR A 138 18.41 17.60 -8.85
N GLU A 139 18.83 18.80 -9.20
CA GLU A 139 19.55 19.09 -10.45
C GLU A 139 20.79 18.22 -10.70
N SER A 140 21.59 17.92 -9.69
CA SER A 140 22.83 17.14 -9.83
C SER A 140 22.67 15.64 -9.59
N LYS A 141 21.46 15.15 -9.29
CA LYS A 141 21.22 13.74 -8.98
C LYS A 141 21.36 12.86 -10.20
N GLN A 142 22.17 11.83 -10.08
CA GLN A 142 22.38 10.84 -11.13
C GLN A 142 21.27 9.76 -11.10
N GLU A 143 20.75 9.42 -12.27
CA GLU A 143 19.82 8.30 -12.41
C GLU A 143 20.48 6.97 -12.03
N ASN A 144 19.67 6.06 -11.49
CA ASN A 144 20.07 4.70 -11.17
C ASN A 144 19.01 3.68 -11.66
N SER A 145 19.20 2.39 -11.36
CA SER A 145 18.32 1.32 -11.88
C SER A 145 16.87 1.39 -11.41
N ILE A 146 16.58 2.07 -10.30
CA ILE A 146 15.23 2.18 -9.71
C ILE A 146 14.71 3.61 -9.65
N GLU A 147 15.56 4.59 -9.95
CA GLU A 147 15.27 6.02 -9.97
C GLU A 147 15.69 6.59 -11.33
N ASN A 148 14.81 6.45 -12.31
CA ASN A 148 15.02 6.94 -13.68
C ASN A 148 13.68 7.13 -14.41
N ALA A 149 13.73 7.83 -15.54
CA ALA A 149 12.54 8.18 -16.32
C ALA A 149 11.76 6.97 -16.89
N GLN A 150 12.38 5.80 -17.04
CA GLN A 150 11.72 4.60 -17.61
C GLN A 150 10.76 3.95 -16.61
N VAL A 151 11.10 3.97 -15.33
CA VAL A 151 10.28 3.38 -14.24
C VAL A 151 9.33 4.39 -13.62
N GLU A 152 9.45 5.67 -13.96
CA GLU A 152 8.63 6.75 -13.44
C GLU A 152 7.16 6.58 -13.85
N PHE A 153 6.29 6.67 -12.85
CA PHE A 153 4.83 6.67 -13.02
C PHE A 153 4.22 8.04 -12.73
N TYR A 154 4.79 8.77 -11.76
CA TYR A 154 4.24 10.02 -11.26
C TYR A 154 5.37 10.99 -10.89
N GLU A 155 5.22 12.25 -11.33
CA GLU A 155 6.07 13.39 -11.00
C GLU A 155 5.22 14.47 -10.33
N TYR A 156 5.71 15.04 -9.27
CA TYR A 156 5.11 16.17 -8.58
C TYR A 156 6.17 17.27 -8.39
N ASP A 157 5.84 18.45 -8.91
CA ASP A 157 6.63 19.68 -8.76
C ASP A 157 6.06 20.46 -7.56
N HIS A 158 6.85 20.61 -6.51
CA HIS A 158 6.41 21.26 -5.29
C HIS A 158 6.26 22.80 -5.46
N GLU A 159 7.03 23.44 -6.37
CA GLU A 159 6.95 24.87 -6.61
C GLU A 159 5.69 25.26 -7.38
N THR A 160 5.41 24.55 -8.46
CA THR A 160 4.27 24.86 -9.34
C THR A 160 2.98 24.14 -8.96
N GLY A 161 3.08 23.08 -8.15
CA GLY A 161 1.98 22.17 -7.86
C GLY A 161 1.58 21.27 -9.02
N ASP A 162 2.36 21.26 -10.11
CA ASP A 162 2.10 20.49 -11.32
C ASP A 162 2.30 19.00 -11.06
N ARG A 163 1.44 18.19 -11.69
CA ARG A 163 1.46 16.73 -11.60
C ARG A 163 1.47 16.11 -12.97
N LYS A 164 2.42 15.23 -13.21
CA LYS A 164 2.55 14.49 -14.46
C LYS A 164 2.46 13.00 -14.20
N PHE A 165 1.66 12.31 -15.01
CA PHE A 165 1.52 10.86 -14.99
C PHE A 165 2.07 10.27 -16.29
N ARG A 166 2.86 9.22 -16.16
CA ARG A 166 3.43 8.46 -17.27
C ARG A 166 3.12 6.98 -17.10
N MET A 167 3.15 6.23 -18.20
CA MET A 167 3.09 4.76 -18.12
C MET A 167 4.51 4.22 -18.00
N PRO A 168 4.85 3.57 -16.88
CA PRO A 168 6.19 3.04 -16.68
C PRO A 168 6.46 1.84 -17.60
N ASP A 169 7.69 1.72 -18.08
CA ASP A 169 8.16 0.55 -18.82
C ASP A 169 8.77 -0.47 -17.84
N ILE A 170 7.89 -1.19 -17.16
CA ILE A 170 8.28 -2.20 -16.16
C ILE A 170 7.67 -3.54 -16.56
N ALA A 171 8.50 -4.58 -16.65
CA ALA A 171 8.03 -5.93 -16.89
C ALA A 171 7.15 -6.41 -15.70
N LEU A 172 6.03 -7.07 -16.03
CA LEU A 172 5.09 -7.55 -14.99
C LEU A 172 5.77 -8.50 -13.97
N GLY A 173 6.75 -9.29 -14.42
CA GLY A 173 7.53 -10.16 -13.54
C GLY A 173 8.31 -9.38 -12.49
N ASP A 174 9.00 -8.31 -12.88
CA ASP A 174 9.80 -7.46 -11.99
C ASP A 174 8.90 -6.72 -11.00
N LEU A 175 7.72 -6.28 -11.46
CA LEU A 175 6.72 -5.65 -10.60
C LEU A 175 6.22 -6.62 -9.52
N MET A 176 5.86 -7.85 -9.89
CA MET A 176 5.40 -8.88 -8.96
C MET A 176 6.48 -9.29 -7.95
N ASP A 177 7.73 -9.40 -8.40
CA ASP A 177 8.88 -9.69 -7.56
C ASP A 177 9.15 -8.56 -6.56
N SER A 178 9.08 -7.31 -7.00
CA SER A 178 9.23 -6.13 -6.15
C SER A 178 8.13 -6.07 -5.10
N TRP A 179 6.87 -6.30 -5.48
CA TRP A 179 5.75 -6.35 -4.54
C TRP A 179 5.89 -7.50 -3.54
N GLY A 180 6.36 -8.68 -4.00
CA GLY A 180 6.65 -9.81 -3.11
C GLY A 180 7.67 -9.46 -2.04
N ARG A 181 8.77 -8.83 -2.44
CA ARG A 181 9.83 -8.39 -1.51
C ARG A 181 9.38 -7.27 -0.57
N GLN A 182 8.58 -6.35 -1.05
CA GLN A 182 8.20 -5.14 -0.30
C GLN A 182 7.01 -5.36 0.64
N PHE A 183 6.02 -6.17 0.24
CA PHE A 183 4.78 -6.34 0.99
C PHE A 183 4.66 -7.71 1.66
N TRP A 184 5.02 -8.79 0.94
CA TRP A 184 4.83 -10.15 1.46
C TRP A 184 5.96 -10.61 2.37
N THR A 185 7.21 -10.38 1.96
CA THR A 185 8.38 -10.87 2.71
C THR A 185 8.43 -10.28 4.13
N PRO A 186 8.30 -8.95 4.34
CA PRO A 186 8.36 -8.35 5.67
C PRO A 186 7.07 -8.52 6.48
N MET A 187 6.00 -9.07 5.89
CA MET A 187 4.74 -9.29 6.59
C MET A 187 4.92 -10.27 7.75
N PRO A 188 4.44 -9.96 8.98
CA PRO A 188 4.50 -10.87 10.12
C PRO A 188 3.80 -12.21 9.86
N ASP A 189 4.39 -13.32 10.29
CA ASP A 189 3.85 -14.66 10.03
C ASP A 189 2.44 -14.88 10.59
N GLY A 190 2.12 -14.28 11.72
CA GLY A 190 0.75 -14.29 12.28
C GLY A 190 -0.27 -13.63 11.32
N ARG A 191 0.12 -12.57 10.62
CA ARG A 191 -0.72 -11.91 9.62
C ARG A 191 -0.88 -12.76 8.36
N LYS A 192 0.20 -13.40 7.89
CA LYS A 192 0.15 -14.37 6.78
C LYS A 192 -0.78 -15.52 7.11
N ALA A 193 -0.63 -16.11 8.30
CA ALA A 193 -1.48 -17.20 8.75
C ALA A 193 -2.96 -16.78 8.84
N LEU A 194 -3.25 -15.60 9.39
CA LEU A 194 -4.61 -15.06 9.48
C LEU A 194 -5.21 -14.81 8.08
N LEU A 195 -4.45 -14.24 7.16
CA LEU A 195 -4.88 -13.98 5.79
C LEU A 195 -5.24 -15.28 5.07
N ILE A 196 -4.32 -16.24 5.08
CA ILE A 196 -4.47 -17.54 4.39
C ILE A 196 -5.60 -18.36 5.00
N SER A 197 -5.64 -18.51 6.32
CA SER A 197 -6.67 -19.31 6.99
C SER A 197 -8.08 -18.73 6.79
N GLY A 198 -8.22 -17.41 6.88
CA GLY A 198 -9.50 -16.76 6.64
C GLY A 198 -9.96 -16.89 5.20
N LEU A 199 -9.08 -16.76 4.21
CA LEU A 199 -9.40 -17.00 2.81
C LEU A 199 -9.80 -18.47 2.57
N ALA A 200 -9.08 -19.41 3.18
CA ALA A 200 -9.41 -20.84 3.10
C ALA A 200 -10.80 -21.14 3.67
N VAL A 201 -11.14 -20.56 4.83
CA VAL A 201 -12.48 -20.68 5.43
C VAL A 201 -13.56 -20.09 4.52
N LEU A 202 -13.36 -18.89 4.00
CA LEU A 202 -14.32 -18.25 3.09
C LEU A 202 -14.58 -19.11 1.84
N ILE A 203 -13.51 -19.64 1.24
CA ILE A 203 -13.59 -20.53 0.07
C ILE A 203 -14.31 -21.84 0.44
N ALA A 204 -13.96 -22.47 1.56
CA ALA A 204 -14.59 -23.69 2.03
C ALA A 204 -16.11 -23.51 2.23
N VAL A 205 -16.51 -22.44 2.91
CA VAL A 205 -17.93 -22.09 3.08
C VAL A 205 -18.62 -21.93 1.73
N ARG A 206 -18.00 -21.25 0.77
CA ARG A 206 -18.54 -21.10 -0.58
C ARG A 206 -18.75 -22.45 -1.29
N VAL A 207 -17.76 -23.34 -1.21
CA VAL A 207 -17.82 -24.67 -1.82
C VAL A 207 -18.93 -25.51 -1.19
N ILE A 208 -19.04 -25.52 0.15
CA ILE A 208 -20.09 -26.23 0.88
C ILE A 208 -21.50 -25.73 0.48
N LEU A 209 -21.68 -24.41 0.46
CA LEU A 209 -22.96 -23.82 0.05
C LEU A 209 -23.31 -24.13 -1.41
N ARG A 210 -22.31 -24.25 -2.28
CA ARG A 210 -22.52 -24.63 -3.68
C ARG A 210 -22.90 -26.11 -3.82
N LYS A 211 -22.21 -27.04 -3.12
CA LYS A 211 -22.50 -28.49 -3.16
C LYS A 211 -23.91 -28.79 -2.63
N ARG A 212 -24.31 -28.19 -1.51
CA ARG A 212 -25.66 -28.34 -0.96
C ARG A 212 -26.74 -27.97 -1.96
N ARG A 213 -26.53 -26.93 -2.76
CA ARG A 213 -27.46 -26.50 -3.79
C ARG A 213 -27.60 -27.53 -4.92
N THR A 214 -26.50 -28.11 -5.38
CA THR A 214 -26.55 -29.15 -6.42
C THR A 214 -27.32 -30.38 -5.94
N ALA A 215 -27.13 -30.81 -4.70
CA ALA A 215 -27.85 -31.92 -4.10
C ALA A 215 -29.36 -31.64 -3.97
N GLU A 216 -29.76 -30.41 -3.54
CA GLU A 216 -31.16 -30.01 -3.44
C GLU A 216 -31.87 -29.94 -4.81
N GLN A 217 -31.16 -29.59 -5.89
CA GLN A 217 -31.70 -29.59 -7.25
C GLN A 217 -31.96 -31.00 -7.79
N ILE A 218 -31.04 -31.90 -7.58
CA ILE A 218 -31.17 -33.29 -8.02
C ILE A 218 -32.35 -33.97 -7.31
N THR A 219 -32.45 -33.86 -5.98
CA THR A 219 -33.57 -34.42 -5.21
C THR A 219 -34.91 -33.78 -5.51
N GLY A 220 -34.94 -32.51 -5.93
CA GLY A 220 -36.18 -31.83 -6.32
C GLY A 220 -36.67 -32.22 -7.71
N GLU A 221 -35.78 -32.54 -8.66
CA GLU A 221 -36.12 -33.02 -10.00
C GLU A 221 -36.63 -34.48 -9.96
N ASP A 222 -36.01 -35.31 -9.14
CA ASP A 222 -36.47 -36.71 -8.96
C ASP A 222 -37.87 -36.78 -8.32
N ALA A 223 -38.20 -35.85 -7.40
CA ALA A 223 -39.50 -35.79 -6.78
C ALA A 223 -40.61 -35.18 -7.68
N ALA A 224 -40.25 -34.42 -8.71
CA ALA A 224 -41.17 -33.83 -9.67
C ALA A 224 -41.45 -34.74 -10.88
N SER A 225 -40.65 -35.78 -11.06
CA SER A 225 -40.78 -36.79 -12.15
C SER A 225 -41.45 -38.10 -11.72
N ALA A 226 -41.78 -38.23 -10.43
CA ALA A 226 -42.51 -39.39 -9.86
C ALA A 226 -43.95 -39.01 -9.57
#